data_254aebef9f3a27961d9d59185307b9e0
#
_entry.id   254aebef9f3a27961d9d59185307b9e0
#
_cell.length_a   1.000
_cell.length_b   1.000
_cell.length_c   1.000
_cell.angle_alpha   90.00
_cell.angle_beta   90.00
_cell.angle_gamma   90.00
#
_symmetry.space_group_name_H-M   'P 1'
#
loop_
_entity.id
_entity.type
_entity.pdbx_description
1 polymer ?
#
loop_
_entity_poly.entity_id
_entity_poly.type
_entity_poly.pdbx_seq_one_letter_code
_entity_poly.pdbx_strand_id
1 'polypeptide(L)'
;WDRALITAYMASFGVIVSATIGITVGSLCAQNRLATKIILLVCDTFQTFPSFVYLIPVMILFGVTDTSVLIAVIVYATIPATRYTVEGLRSVPESLQDAGSMSGVNRLQRWIKIEMPLAFPHIMLGINQTVIFALFMVIIGAFIGTEDLGQFIIKALSDKQGIGNGLLLGLCVAAIGLAVDHLIQTWANERKRVLGLP
;
A
#
# COMPACT_ATOMS: atom_id res chain seq x y z
N TRP A 1 -0.17 -25.65 0.71
CA TRP A 1 0.27 -24.64 1.68
C TRP A 1 1.40 -23.78 1.11
N ASP A 2 2.37 -24.34 0.39
CA ASP A 2 3.56 -23.64 -0.12
C ASP A 2 3.20 -22.43 -0.97
N ARG A 3 2.20 -22.55 -1.83
CA ARG A 3 1.72 -21.45 -2.70
C ARG A 3 1.09 -20.30 -1.92
N ALA A 4 0.34 -20.63 -0.86
CA ALA A 4 -0.23 -19.62 0.03
C ALA A 4 0.86 -18.88 0.81
N LEU A 5 1.93 -19.58 1.20
CA LEU A 5 3.09 -18.98 1.84
C LEU A 5 3.85 -18.06 0.89
N ILE A 6 4.01 -18.42 -0.40
CA ILE A 6 4.64 -17.55 -1.40
C ILE A 6 3.83 -16.26 -1.59
N THR A 7 2.51 -16.37 -1.77
CA THR A 7 1.63 -15.21 -1.88
C THR A 7 1.71 -14.31 -0.63
N ALA A 8 1.64 -14.91 0.56
CA ALA A 8 1.74 -14.18 1.82
C ALA A 8 3.10 -13.51 2.00
N TYR A 9 4.19 -14.18 1.65
CA TYR A 9 5.54 -13.63 1.68
C TYR A 9 5.68 -12.43 0.74
N MET A 10 5.32 -12.61 -0.54
CA MET A 10 5.42 -11.55 -1.55
C MET A 10 4.59 -10.32 -1.16
N ALA A 11 3.34 -10.54 -0.72
CA ALA A 11 2.47 -9.47 -0.30
C ALA A 11 3.01 -8.77 0.95
N SER A 12 3.39 -9.51 2.00
CA SER A 12 3.86 -8.94 3.26
C SER A 12 5.17 -8.17 3.09
N PHE A 13 6.15 -8.76 2.40
CA PHE A 13 7.43 -8.09 2.12
C PHE A 13 7.23 -6.86 1.23
N GLY A 14 6.42 -7.00 0.18
CA GLY A 14 6.06 -5.89 -0.71
C GLY A 14 5.40 -4.75 0.05
N VAL A 15 4.44 -5.03 0.93
CA VAL A 15 3.78 -4.02 1.77
C VAL A 15 4.76 -3.29 2.69
N ILE A 16 5.63 -4.03 3.40
CA ILE A 16 6.60 -3.43 4.33
C ILE A 16 7.52 -2.46 3.58
N VAL A 17 8.07 -2.88 2.45
CA VAL A 17 8.98 -2.06 1.65
C VAL A 17 8.23 -0.88 1.05
N SER A 18 7.06 -1.10 0.44
CA SER A 18 6.24 -0.06 -0.17
C SER A 18 5.78 1.00 0.84
N ALA A 19 5.29 0.57 2.00
CA ALA A 19 4.88 1.47 3.06
C ALA A 19 6.06 2.31 3.58
N THR A 20 7.22 1.70 3.77
CA THR A 20 8.42 2.41 4.23
C THR A 20 8.85 3.47 3.22
N ILE A 21 8.93 3.12 1.93
CA ILE A 21 9.26 4.06 0.85
C ILE A 21 8.18 5.15 0.77
N GLY A 22 6.91 4.77 0.72
CA GLY A 22 5.79 5.68 0.55
C GLY A 22 5.65 6.69 1.69
N ILE A 23 5.77 6.25 2.94
CA ILE A 23 5.73 7.12 4.11
C ILE A 23 6.94 8.06 4.11
N THR A 24 8.13 7.57 3.77
CA THR A 24 9.34 8.40 3.72
C THR A 24 9.23 9.47 2.64
N VAL A 25 8.91 9.09 1.41
CA VAL A 25 8.75 10.01 0.27
C VAL A 25 7.61 10.99 0.53
N GLY A 26 6.46 10.49 0.99
CA GLY A 26 5.30 11.33 1.32
C GLY A 26 5.63 12.36 2.39
N SER A 27 6.34 11.97 3.45
CA SER A 27 6.75 12.86 4.54
C SER A 27 7.72 13.96 4.08
N LEU A 28 8.66 13.62 3.21
CA LEU A 28 9.58 14.60 2.63
C LEU A 28 8.86 15.59 1.70
N CYS A 29 7.99 15.07 0.84
CA CYS A 29 7.24 15.90 -0.11
C CYS A 29 6.22 16.81 0.58
N ALA A 30 5.60 16.37 1.68
CA ALA A 30 4.61 17.15 2.42
C ALA A 30 5.18 18.48 2.99
N GLN A 31 6.50 18.56 3.18
CA GLN A 31 7.16 19.76 3.71
C GLN A 31 7.25 20.93 2.74
N ASN A 32 7.07 20.70 1.44
CA ASN A 32 7.18 21.72 0.41
C ASN A 32 5.93 21.74 -0.48
N ARG A 33 5.32 22.91 -0.65
CA ARG A 33 4.07 23.06 -1.43
C ARG A 33 4.22 22.60 -2.90
N LEU A 34 5.37 22.87 -3.52
CA LEU A 34 5.62 22.46 -4.91
C LEU A 34 5.82 20.94 -4.99
N ALA A 35 6.64 20.38 -4.11
CA ALA A 35 6.85 18.94 -4.03
C ALA A 35 5.54 18.18 -3.77
N THR A 36 4.68 18.68 -2.88
CA THR A 36 3.34 18.16 -2.64
C THR A 36 2.51 18.09 -3.92
N LYS A 37 2.43 19.20 -4.68
CA LYS A 37 1.65 19.23 -5.92
C LYS A 37 2.16 18.24 -6.95
N ILE A 38 3.49 18.17 -7.11
CA ILE A 38 4.12 17.27 -8.09
C ILE A 38 3.87 15.80 -7.68
N ILE A 39 4.12 15.45 -6.43
CA ILE A 39 3.98 14.06 -6.01
C ILE A 39 2.53 13.57 -6.04
N LEU A 40 1.57 14.42 -5.67
CA LEU A 40 0.15 14.08 -5.78
C LEU A 40 -0.26 13.89 -7.24
N LEU A 41 0.16 14.78 -8.14
CA LEU A 41 -0.09 14.63 -9.58
C LEU A 41 0.51 13.31 -10.12
N VAL A 42 1.72 12.97 -9.70
CA VAL A 42 2.37 11.70 -10.05
C VAL A 42 1.54 10.53 -9.51
N CYS A 43 1.18 10.54 -8.23
CA CYS A 43 0.36 9.49 -7.63
C CYS A 43 -0.99 9.33 -8.35
N ASP A 44 -1.69 10.43 -8.63
CA ASP A 44 -2.98 10.42 -9.33
C ASP A 44 -2.84 9.82 -10.74
N THR A 45 -1.81 10.24 -11.48
CA THR A 45 -1.54 9.69 -12.82
C THR A 45 -1.26 8.20 -12.76
N PHE A 46 -0.39 7.79 -11.86
CA PHE A 46 -0.01 6.39 -11.77
C PHE A 46 -1.14 5.50 -11.23
N GLN A 47 -2.03 5.98 -10.36
CA GLN A 47 -3.21 5.22 -9.93
C GLN A 47 -4.23 4.96 -11.04
N THR A 48 -4.24 5.76 -12.10
CA THR A 48 -5.15 5.54 -13.24
C THR A 48 -4.61 4.48 -14.22
N PHE A 49 -3.35 4.14 -14.14
CA PHE A 49 -2.77 3.15 -15.04
C PHE A 49 -3.21 1.72 -14.67
N PRO A 50 -3.58 0.91 -15.66
CA PRO A 50 -3.80 -0.52 -15.44
C PRO A 50 -2.57 -1.18 -14.82
N SER A 51 -2.77 -2.08 -13.87
CA SER A 51 -1.67 -2.73 -13.12
C SER A 51 -0.65 -3.45 -14.02
N PHE A 52 -1.06 -3.94 -15.18
CA PHE A 52 -0.13 -4.53 -16.17
C PHE A 52 0.93 -3.54 -16.69
N VAL A 53 0.66 -2.23 -16.66
CA VAL A 53 1.62 -1.21 -17.09
C VAL A 53 2.87 -1.20 -16.20
N TYR A 54 2.75 -1.63 -14.95
CA TYR A 54 3.91 -1.78 -14.04
C TYR A 54 4.65 -3.09 -14.25
N LEU A 55 3.90 -4.15 -14.51
CA LEU A 55 4.44 -5.50 -14.61
C LEU A 55 5.25 -5.71 -15.89
N ILE A 56 4.72 -5.25 -17.04
CA ILE A 56 5.34 -5.51 -18.36
C ILE A 56 6.78 -4.93 -18.46
N PRO A 57 7.06 -3.66 -18.10
CA PRO A 57 8.42 -3.13 -18.17
C PRO A 57 9.39 -3.87 -17.26
N VAL A 58 8.95 -4.26 -16.06
CA VAL A 58 9.80 -4.99 -15.10
C VAL A 58 10.13 -6.38 -15.64
N MET A 59 9.16 -7.06 -16.29
CA MET A 59 9.40 -8.35 -16.95
C MET A 59 10.38 -8.25 -18.12
N ILE A 60 10.30 -7.19 -18.91
CA ILE A 60 11.23 -6.96 -20.02
C ILE A 60 12.66 -6.81 -19.50
N LEU A 61 12.84 -6.16 -18.36
CA LEU A 61 14.16 -5.88 -17.78
C LEU A 61 14.74 -7.07 -16.99
N PHE A 62 13.90 -7.79 -16.23
CA PHE A 62 14.35 -8.81 -15.26
C PHE A 62 13.86 -10.23 -15.58
N GLY A 63 13.14 -10.39 -16.70
CA GLY A 63 12.57 -11.68 -17.11
C GLY A 63 11.28 -12.02 -16.36
N VAL A 64 10.74 -13.21 -16.67
CA VAL A 64 9.53 -13.74 -16.03
C VAL A 64 9.92 -14.49 -14.77
N THR A 65 10.00 -13.79 -13.66
CA THR A 65 10.45 -14.32 -12.36
C THR A 65 9.60 -13.76 -11.19
N ASP A 66 9.62 -14.46 -10.07
CA ASP A 66 9.00 -13.97 -8.82
C ASP A 66 9.59 -12.63 -8.38
N THR A 67 10.88 -12.40 -8.63
CA THR A 67 11.54 -11.11 -8.36
C THR A 67 10.93 -9.98 -9.16
N SER A 68 10.59 -10.23 -10.44
CA SER A 68 9.93 -9.23 -11.29
C SER A 68 8.56 -8.84 -10.73
N VAL A 69 7.79 -9.82 -10.27
CA VAL A 69 6.50 -9.56 -9.61
C VAL A 69 6.69 -8.77 -8.33
N LEU A 70 7.67 -9.14 -7.50
CA LEU A 70 7.95 -8.44 -6.25
C LEU A 70 8.33 -6.97 -6.49
N ILE A 71 9.17 -6.68 -7.49
CA ILE A 71 9.51 -5.30 -7.88
C ILE A 71 8.26 -4.53 -8.31
N ALA A 72 7.43 -5.15 -9.16
CA ALA A 72 6.19 -4.55 -9.61
C ALA A 72 5.21 -4.28 -8.45
N VAL A 73 5.11 -5.21 -7.49
CA VAL A 73 4.34 -5.03 -6.24
C VAL A 73 4.84 -3.80 -5.48
N ILE A 74 6.16 -3.70 -5.26
CA ILE A 74 6.76 -2.57 -4.51
C ILE A 74 6.45 -1.25 -5.21
N VAL A 75 6.67 -1.15 -6.50
CA VAL A 75 6.42 0.10 -7.25
C VAL A 75 4.93 0.49 -7.19
N TYR A 76 4.04 -0.46 -7.48
CA TYR A 76 2.60 -0.21 -7.52
C TYR A 76 2.01 0.12 -6.14
N ALA A 77 2.37 -0.64 -5.13
CA ALA A 77 1.84 -0.47 -3.77
C ALA A 77 2.45 0.73 -3.01
N THR A 78 3.56 1.32 -3.49
CA THR A 78 4.12 2.55 -2.91
C THR A 78 3.22 3.77 -3.15
N ILE A 79 2.43 3.76 -4.22
CA ILE A 79 1.61 4.91 -4.63
C ILE A 79 0.60 5.32 -3.54
N PRO A 80 -0.29 4.43 -3.05
CA PRO A 80 -1.24 4.80 -2.02
C PRO A 80 -0.56 5.21 -0.70
N ALA A 81 0.50 4.51 -0.27
CA ALA A 81 1.25 4.89 0.92
C ALA A 81 1.78 6.32 0.84
N THR A 82 2.36 6.70 -0.30
CA THR A 82 2.86 8.06 -0.55
C THR A 82 1.74 9.08 -0.51
N ARG A 83 0.67 8.84 -1.26
CA ARG A 83 -0.46 9.76 -1.38
C ARG A 83 -1.10 10.06 -0.04
N TYR A 84 -1.54 9.03 0.68
CA TYR A 84 -2.22 9.19 1.96
C TYR A 84 -1.31 9.78 3.05
N THR A 85 0.00 9.54 2.99
CA THR A 85 0.96 10.20 3.89
C THR A 85 1.02 11.70 3.62
N VAL A 86 1.10 12.11 2.36
CA VAL A 86 1.10 13.54 1.99
C VAL A 86 -0.21 14.20 2.41
N GLU A 87 -1.35 13.59 2.07
CA GLU A 87 -2.68 14.12 2.41
C GLU A 87 -2.86 14.23 3.93
N GLY A 88 -2.44 13.21 4.68
CA GLY A 88 -2.51 13.19 6.13
C GLY A 88 -1.68 14.30 6.79
N LEU A 89 -0.43 14.48 6.36
CA LEU A 89 0.41 15.55 6.89
C LEU A 89 -0.07 16.95 6.49
N ARG A 90 -0.66 17.08 5.31
CA ARG A 90 -1.22 18.36 4.84
C ARG A 90 -2.58 18.68 5.45
N SER A 91 -3.29 17.70 5.99
CA SER A 91 -4.57 17.89 6.68
C SER A 91 -4.43 18.42 8.11
N VAL A 92 -3.22 18.43 8.66
CA VAL A 92 -2.95 18.95 10.01
C VAL A 92 -3.20 20.47 10.03
N PRO A 93 -4.11 20.98 10.89
CA PRO A 93 -4.44 22.39 10.96
C PRO A 93 -3.23 23.29 11.23
N GLU A 94 -3.10 24.37 10.47
CA GLU A 94 -2.01 25.33 10.64
C GLU A 94 -1.98 25.91 12.06
N SER A 95 -3.15 26.12 12.68
CA SER A 95 -3.24 26.61 14.07
C SER A 95 -2.51 25.72 15.08
N LEU A 96 -2.53 24.40 14.90
CA LEU A 96 -1.81 23.48 15.79
C LEU A 96 -0.30 23.51 15.52
N GLN A 97 0.10 23.70 14.26
CA GLN A 97 1.50 23.85 13.89
C GLN A 97 2.09 25.17 14.45
N ASP A 98 1.31 26.26 14.41
CA ASP A 98 1.69 27.56 14.94
C ASP A 98 1.75 27.54 16.48
N ALA A 99 0.78 26.93 17.16
CA ALA A 99 0.80 26.75 18.61
C ALA A 99 2.05 25.97 19.06
N GLY A 100 2.43 24.91 18.34
CA GLY A 100 3.67 24.18 18.58
C GLY A 100 4.89 25.07 18.41
N SER A 101 4.94 25.88 17.34
CA SER A 101 6.06 26.79 17.07
C SER A 101 6.19 27.87 18.16
N MET A 102 5.07 28.44 18.62
CA MET A 102 5.04 29.41 19.71
C MET A 102 5.49 28.82 21.06
N SER A 103 5.33 27.51 21.25
CA SER A 103 5.78 26.81 22.46
C SER A 103 7.30 26.50 22.43
N GLY A 104 8.06 27.01 21.46
CA GLY A 104 9.50 26.83 21.35
C GLY A 104 9.93 25.45 20.85
N VAL A 105 9.00 24.67 20.28
CA VAL A 105 9.28 23.34 19.73
C VAL A 105 10.02 23.48 18.40
N ASN A 106 11.15 22.78 18.24
CA ASN A 106 11.87 22.81 16.99
C ASN A 106 11.12 22.03 15.87
N ARG A 107 11.52 22.22 14.61
CA ARG A 107 10.85 21.66 13.44
C ARG A 107 10.71 20.12 13.51
N LEU A 108 11.74 19.41 13.96
CA LEU A 108 11.72 17.96 14.09
C LEU A 108 10.77 17.50 15.22
N GLN A 109 10.79 18.22 16.35
CA GLN A 109 9.89 17.94 17.47
C GLN A 109 8.43 18.17 17.08
N ARG A 110 8.14 19.26 16.34
CA ARG A 110 6.81 19.54 15.80
C ARG A 110 6.34 18.43 14.89
N TRP A 111 7.21 17.99 13.96
CA TRP A 111 6.90 16.91 13.04
C TRP A 111 6.59 15.59 13.77
N ILE A 112 7.44 15.18 14.74
CA ILE A 112 7.29 13.91 15.47
C ILE A 112 6.12 13.96 16.47
N LYS A 113 5.95 15.08 17.20
CA LYS A 113 5.03 15.16 18.35
C LYS A 113 3.65 15.70 17.98
N ILE A 114 3.50 16.41 16.87
CA ILE A 114 2.26 17.08 16.46
C ILE A 114 1.80 16.54 15.10
N GLU A 115 2.61 16.73 14.05
CA GLU A 115 2.16 16.45 12.69
C GLU A 115 1.96 14.96 12.43
N MET A 116 2.93 14.11 12.79
CA MET A 116 2.84 12.66 12.57
C MET A 116 1.72 11.99 13.37
N PRO A 117 1.52 12.27 14.66
CA PRO A 117 0.39 11.71 15.40
C PRO A 117 -0.98 12.12 14.85
N LEU A 118 -1.12 13.36 14.41
CA LEU A 118 -2.38 13.86 13.83
C LEU A 118 -2.61 13.30 12.41
N ALA A 119 -1.55 13.09 11.63
CA ALA A 119 -1.62 12.46 10.32
C ALA A 119 -1.80 10.94 10.39
N PHE A 120 -1.56 10.32 11.54
CA PHE A 120 -1.56 8.87 11.72
C PHE A 120 -2.80 8.16 11.15
N PRO A 121 -4.04 8.63 11.33
CA PRO A 121 -5.22 7.98 10.74
C PRO A 121 -5.17 7.88 9.22
N HIS A 122 -4.71 8.94 8.56
CA HIS A 122 -4.55 8.94 7.09
C HIS A 122 -3.42 8.02 6.64
N ILE A 123 -2.31 8.00 7.37
CA ILE A 123 -1.20 7.09 7.09
C ILE A 123 -1.65 5.63 7.21
N MET A 124 -2.47 5.31 8.21
CA MET A 124 -3.02 3.96 8.38
C MET A 124 -3.97 3.57 7.23
N LEU A 125 -4.79 4.50 6.73
CA LEU A 125 -5.57 4.29 5.52
C LEU A 125 -4.65 4.03 4.32
N GLY A 126 -3.55 4.76 4.21
CA GLY A 126 -2.53 4.53 3.17
C GLY A 126 -1.92 3.14 3.25
N ILE A 127 -1.55 2.68 4.43
CA ILE A 127 -1.02 1.31 4.65
C ILE A 127 -2.07 0.27 4.27
N ASN A 128 -3.33 0.48 4.64
CA ASN A 128 -4.42 -0.43 4.28
C ASN A 128 -4.59 -0.53 2.76
N GLN A 129 -4.60 0.59 2.06
CA GLN A 129 -4.65 0.61 0.59
C GLN A 129 -3.41 -0.05 -0.03
N THR A 130 -2.24 0.13 0.57
CA THR A 130 -0.98 -0.52 0.14
C THR A 130 -1.10 -2.05 0.18
N VAL A 131 -1.73 -2.60 1.22
CA VAL A 131 -1.99 -4.05 1.32
C VAL A 131 -2.89 -4.53 0.19
N ILE A 132 -3.98 -3.80 -0.09
CA ILE A 132 -4.92 -4.15 -1.16
C ILE A 132 -4.20 -4.12 -2.52
N PHE A 133 -3.44 -3.07 -2.80
CA PHE A 133 -2.66 -2.93 -4.05
C PHE A 133 -1.61 -4.02 -4.19
N ALA A 134 -0.91 -4.37 -3.11
CA ALA A 134 0.09 -5.44 -3.11
C ALA A 134 -0.55 -6.80 -3.41
N LEU A 135 -1.67 -7.13 -2.76
CA LEU A 135 -2.40 -8.38 -3.02
C LEU A 135 -2.89 -8.46 -4.46
N PHE A 136 -3.46 -7.37 -5.00
CA PHE A 136 -3.86 -7.32 -6.41
C PHE A 136 -2.69 -7.59 -7.34
N MET A 137 -1.54 -6.98 -7.08
CA MET A 137 -0.38 -7.11 -7.97
C MET A 137 0.23 -8.51 -7.90
N VAL A 138 0.27 -9.14 -6.73
CA VAL A 138 0.70 -10.54 -6.59
C VAL A 138 -0.20 -11.47 -7.41
N ILE A 139 -1.53 -11.31 -7.32
CA ILE A 139 -2.48 -12.12 -8.09
C ILE A 139 -2.30 -11.90 -9.60
N ILE A 140 -2.07 -10.66 -10.03
CA ILE A 140 -1.80 -10.34 -11.44
C ILE A 140 -0.48 -10.96 -11.90
N GLY A 141 0.52 -11.06 -11.02
CA GLY A 141 1.77 -11.76 -11.27
C GLY A 141 1.58 -13.21 -11.71
N ALA A 142 0.52 -13.85 -11.25
CA ALA A 142 0.18 -15.20 -11.66
C ALA A 142 -0.09 -15.36 -13.16
N PHE A 143 -0.58 -14.31 -13.84
CA PHE A 143 -0.78 -14.33 -15.30
C PHE A 143 0.52 -14.46 -16.09
N ILE A 144 1.64 -14.15 -15.46
CA ILE A 144 2.97 -14.30 -16.07
C ILE A 144 3.68 -15.59 -15.66
N GLY A 145 3.05 -16.45 -14.86
CA GLY A 145 3.54 -17.78 -14.54
C GLY A 145 4.25 -17.91 -13.19
N THR A 146 4.07 -16.96 -12.26
CA THR A 146 4.54 -17.14 -10.87
C THR A 146 3.78 -18.27 -10.18
N GLU A 147 4.50 -18.99 -9.31
CA GLU A 147 3.94 -20.17 -8.63
C GLU A 147 3.20 -19.80 -7.33
N ASP A 148 2.24 -18.90 -7.41
CA ASP A 148 1.42 -18.42 -6.28
C ASP A 148 -0.04 -18.94 -6.31
N LEU A 149 -0.90 -18.44 -5.40
CA LEU A 149 -2.32 -18.79 -5.39
C LEU A 149 -3.06 -18.35 -6.64
N GLY A 150 -2.65 -17.26 -7.27
CA GLY A 150 -3.26 -16.76 -8.49
C GLY A 150 -3.12 -17.72 -9.66
N GLN A 151 -2.01 -18.46 -9.73
CA GLN A 151 -1.81 -19.48 -10.77
C GLN A 151 -2.84 -20.62 -10.65
N PHE A 152 -3.21 -21.01 -9.44
CA PHE A 152 -4.26 -22.01 -9.25
C PHE A 152 -5.63 -21.50 -9.72
N ILE A 153 -5.92 -20.22 -9.48
CA ILE A 153 -7.15 -19.58 -9.97
C ILE A 153 -7.17 -19.63 -11.49
N ILE A 154 -6.09 -19.25 -12.16
CA ILE A 154 -5.99 -19.27 -13.62
C ILE A 154 -6.13 -20.69 -14.17
N LYS A 155 -5.43 -21.66 -13.59
CA LYS A 155 -5.55 -23.06 -13.98
C LYS A 155 -6.98 -23.59 -13.82
N ALA A 156 -7.63 -23.26 -12.70
CA ALA A 156 -9.00 -23.65 -12.43
C ALA A 156 -10.01 -23.02 -13.41
N LEU A 157 -9.76 -21.79 -13.86
CA LEU A 157 -10.59 -21.13 -14.89
C LEU A 157 -10.40 -21.76 -16.28
N SER A 158 -9.25 -22.35 -16.54
CA SER A 158 -8.96 -23.03 -17.83
C SER A 158 -9.52 -24.45 -17.88
N ASP A 159 -9.83 -25.05 -16.75
CA ASP A 159 -10.41 -26.39 -16.65
C ASP A 159 -11.93 -26.31 -16.44
N LYS A 160 -12.71 -26.91 -17.37
CA LYS A 160 -14.17 -26.91 -17.30
C LYS A 160 -14.73 -27.59 -16.05
N GLN A 161 -13.99 -28.51 -15.44
CA GLN A 161 -14.34 -29.16 -14.17
C GLN A 161 -13.80 -28.44 -12.93
N GLY A 162 -12.89 -27.47 -13.13
CA GLY A 162 -12.19 -26.73 -12.08
C GLY A 162 -12.85 -25.42 -11.64
N ILE A 163 -13.94 -24.99 -12.28
CA ILE A 163 -14.58 -23.68 -12.02
C ILE A 163 -14.95 -23.52 -10.54
N GLY A 164 -15.46 -24.57 -9.88
CA GLY A 164 -15.78 -24.54 -8.47
C GLY A 164 -14.55 -24.32 -7.58
N ASN A 165 -13.44 -24.94 -7.92
CA ASN A 165 -12.17 -24.76 -7.22
C ASN A 165 -11.60 -23.35 -7.41
N GLY A 166 -11.72 -22.79 -8.62
CA GLY A 166 -11.32 -21.41 -8.91
C GLY A 166 -12.09 -20.38 -8.08
N LEU A 167 -13.40 -20.58 -7.96
CA LEU A 167 -14.27 -19.74 -7.13
C LEU A 167 -13.85 -19.82 -5.65
N LEU A 168 -13.63 -21.03 -5.14
CA LEU A 168 -13.22 -21.25 -3.75
C LEU A 168 -11.86 -20.60 -3.46
N LEU A 169 -10.89 -20.74 -4.34
CA LEU A 169 -9.59 -20.09 -4.22
C LEU A 169 -9.70 -18.56 -4.25
N GLY A 170 -10.54 -18.01 -5.14
CA GLY A 170 -10.82 -16.57 -5.17
C GLY A 170 -11.44 -16.06 -3.87
N LEU A 171 -12.38 -16.82 -3.30
CA LEU A 171 -12.96 -16.50 -1.99
C LEU A 171 -11.91 -16.57 -0.85
N CYS A 172 -10.98 -17.52 -0.90
CA CYS A 172 -9.89 -17.60 0.07
C CYS A 172 -8.99 -16.36 0.02
N VAL A 173 -8.62 -15.91 -1.18
CA VAL A 173 -7.82 -14.68 -1.35
C VAL A 173 -8.59 -13.46 -0.86
N ALA A 174 -9.87 -13.35 -1.20
CA ALA A 174 -10.73 -12.27 -0.71
C ALA A 174 -10.84 -12.28 0.82
N ALA A 175 -10.97 -13.46 1.43
CA ALA A 175 -11.01 -13.60 2.89
C ALA A 175 -9.70 -13.17 3.55
N ILE A 176 -8.55 -13.48 2.97
CA ILE A 176 -7.24 -13.01 3.44
C ILE A 176 -7.18 -11.48 3.39
N GLY A 177 -7.58 -10.87 2.26
CA GLY A 177 -7.63 -9.43 2.10
C GLY A 177 -8.53 -8.75 3.14
N LEU A 178 -9.75 -9.26 3.33
CA LEU A 178 -10.70 -8.76 4.32
C LEU A 178 -10.19 -8.90 5.76
N ALA A 179 -9.54 -10.03 6.08
CA ALA A 179 -8.98 -10.24 7.42
C ALA A 179 -7.86 -9.22 7.72
N VAL A 180 -6.95 -8.99 6.79
CA VAL A 180 -5.87 -8.01 6.94
C VAL A 180 -6.43 -6.58 7.03
N ASP A 181 -7.40 -6.24 6.16
CA ASP A 181 -8.10 -4.95 6.19
C ASP A 181 -8.74 -4.71 7.56
N HIS A 182 -9.50 -5.68 8.08
CA HIS A 182 -10.17 -5.59 9.37
C HIS A 182 -9.16 -5.42 10.52
N LEU A 183 -8.06 -6.14 10.52
CA LEU A 183 -7.01 -6.03 11.54
C LEU A 183 -6.38 -4.64 11.55
N ILE A 184 -6.02 -4.11 10.37
CA ILE A 184 -5.42 -2.78 10.24
C ILE A 184 -6.41 -1.70 10.69
N GLN A 185 -7.67 -1.77 10.25
CA GLN A 185 -8.70 -0.80 10.64
C GLN A 185 -8.99 -0.84 12.14
N THR A 186 -9.08 -2.02 12.74
CA THR A 186 -9.31 -2.16 14.18
C THR A 186 -8.17 -1.51 14.96
N TRP A 187 -6.92 -1.81 14.61
CA TRP A 187 -5.75 -1.21 15.26
C TRP A 187 -5.67 0.31 15.05
N ALA A 188 -5.96 0.80 13.85
CA ALA A 188 -6.00 2.22 13.55
C ALA A 188 -7.07 2.95 14.38
N ASN A 189 -8.25 2.35 14.54
CA ASN A 189 -9.36 2.92 15.32
C ASN A 189 -9.04 2.95 16.82
N GLU A 190 -8.40 1.93 17.36
CA GLU A 190 -7.92 1.93 18.74
C GLU A 190 -6.92 3.07 18.98
N ARG A 191 -5.97 3.25 18.05
CA ARG A 191 -5.00 4.35 18.15
C ARG A 191 -5.65 5.73 18.03
N LYS A 192 -6.65 5.91 17.17
CA LYS A 192 -7.44 7.14 17.11
C LYS A 192 -8.07 7.48 18.47
N ARG A 193 -8.69 6.48 19.11
CA ARG A 193 -9.30 6.66 20.44
C ARG A 193 -8.28 7.09 21.50
N VAL A 194 -7.10 6.47 21.52
CA VAL A 194 -6.02 6.80 22.45
C VAL A 194 -5.51 8.24 22.23
N LEU A 195 -5.49 8.70 20.98
CA LEU A 195 -5.05 10.05 20.61
C LEU A 195 -6.16 11.10 20.74
N GLY A 196 -7.39 10.70 21.11
CA GLY A 196 -8.53 11.62 21.22
C GLY A 196 -8.97 12.21 19.87
N LEU A 197 -8.65 11.52 18.75
CA LEU A 197 -8.99 11.96 17.41
C LEU A 197 -10.39 11.43 17.02
N PRO A 198 -11.22 12.25 16.32
CA PRO A 198 -12.54 11.85 15.83
C PRO A 198 -12.48 10.74 14.77
#